data_3db910fc5d391c9463a9ad4fb81ad691
#
_entry.id   3db910fc5d391c9463a9ad4fb81ad691
#
_cell.length_a   1.000
_cell.length_b   1.000
_cell.length_c   1.000
_cell.angle_alpha   90.00
_cell.angle_beta   90.00
_cell.angle_gamma   90.00
#
_symmetry.space_group_name_H-M   'P 1'
#
loop_
_entity.id
_entity.type
_entity.pdbx_description
1 polymer ?
#
loop_
_entity_poly.entity_id
_entity_poly.type
_entity_poly.pdbx_seq_one_letter_code
_entity_poly.pdbx_strand_id
1 'polypeptide(L)'
;CGTGSQCSNALPLFLQMTQDADEQGNYRPDADLNEKVFANLIKDVEAHGNRLTTGDVGNRYLIQTLARNGEHELIYKMFNHEEAPGYGFQLKFGATTLTEQWDPRQGSSWNHFMMGQIDEWFFNSLVGIRPSTTPKQGYQKFIIAPQPVGDLKYVKASYETLYGTI
;
A
#
# COMPACT_ATOMS: atom_id res chain seq x y z
N CYS A 1 -16.89 6.45 5.84
CA CYS A 1 -17.02 5.16 6.54
C CYS A 1 -16.46 5.25 7.96
N GLY A 2 -17.20 4.77 8.95
CA GLY A 2 -16.74 4.67 10.33
C GLY A 2 -16.16 5.96 10.90
N THR A 3 -14.94 5.89 11.45
CA THR A 3 -14.25 7.01 12.11
C THR A 3 -13.59 8.00 11.14
N GLY A 4 -13.54 7.70 9.84
CA GLY A 4 -12.82 8.53 8.85
C GLY A 4 -11.31 8.32 8.84
N SER A 5 -10.76 7.40 9.65
CA SER A 5 -9.32 7.10 9.68
C SER A 5 -8.83 6.42 8.39
N GLN A 6 -7.52 6.40 8.17
CA GLN A 6 -6.91 5.74 7.00
C GLN A 6 -7.38 4.29 6.85
N CYS A 7 -7.35 3.51 7.92
CA CYS A 7 -7.78 2.11 7.89
C CYS A 7 -9.28 1.98 7.57
N SER A 8 -10.15 2.82 8.17
CA SER A 8 -11.60 2.76 7.96
C SER A 8 -12.04 3.18 6.56
N ASN A 9 -11.21 3.91 5.82
CA ASN A 9 -11.44 4.26 4.43
C ASN A 9 -10.76 3.26 3.47
N ALA A 10 -9.53 2.86 3.76
CA ALA A 10 -8.76 1.96 2.88
C ALA A 10 -9.36 0.55 2.78
N LEU A 11 -9.82 -0.02 3.89
CA LEU A 11 -10.39 -1.37 3.92
C LEU A 11 -11.60 -1.54 3.00
N PRO A 12 -12.67 -0.72 3.11
CA PRO A 12 -13.84 -0.88 2.23
C PRO A 12 -13.51 -0.61 0.76
N LEU A 13 -12.59 0.29 0.45
CA LEU A 13 -12.13 0.53 -0.91
C LEU A 13 -11.40 -0.69 -1.48
N PHE A 14 -10.46 -1.25 -0.70
CA PHE A 14 -9.71 -2.43 -1.12
C PHE A 14 -10.60 -3.65 -1.35
N LEU A 15 -11.56 -3.87 -0.45
CA LEU A 15 -12.48 -5.00 -0.48
C LEU A 15 -13.69 -4.77 -1.40
N GLN A 16 -13.76 -3.62 -2.08
CA GLN A 16 -14.88 -3.24 -2.96
C GLN A 16 -16.24 -3.27 -2.23
N MET A 17 -16.24 -2.86 -0.96
CA MET A 17 -17.43 -2.82 -0.11
C MET A 17 -18.18 -1.48 -0.21
N THR A 18 -17.72 -0.54 -1.02
CA THR A 18 -18.39 0.71 -1.36
C THR A 18 -19.45 0.43 -2.42
N GLN A 19 -20.54 -0.13 -1.98
CA GLN A 19 -21.63 -0.61 -2.83
C GLN A 19 -22.93 0.00 -2.36
N ASP A 20 -23.82 0.25 -3.30
CA ASP A 20 -25.21 0.58 -3.00
C ASP A 20 -26.13 -0.59 -3.40
N ALA A 21 -27.25 -0.72 -2.72
CA ALA A 21 -28.27 -1.71 -3.02
C ALA A 21 -29.29 -1.13 -3.98
N ASP A 22 -29.58 -1.81 -5.08
CA ASP A 22 -30.73 -1.46 -5.92
C ASP A 22 -32.06 -1.79 -5.20
N GLU A 23 -33.18 -1.38 -5.81
CA GLU A 23 -34.53 -1.62 -5.27
C GLU A 23 -34.84 -3.11 -5.05
N GLN A 24 -34.12 -4.01 -5.70
CA GLN A 24 -34.24 -5.46 -5.58
C GLN A 24 -33.29 -6.04 -4.53
N GLY A 25 -32.45 -5.20 -3.88
CA GLY A 25 -31.47 -5.63 -2.88
C GLY A 25 -30.18 -6.20 -3.46
N ASN A 26 -29.90 -6.04 -4.77
CA ASN A 26 -28.63 -6.43 -5.35
C ASN A 26 -27.60 -5.34 -5.12
N TYR A 27 -26.40 -5.72 -4.64
CA TYR A 27 -25.30 -4.80 -4.41
C TYR A 27 -24.54 -4.53 -5.72
N ARG A 28 -24.32 -3.25 -5.98
CA ARG A 28 -23.51 -2.78 -7.12
C ARG A 28 -22.46 -1.79 -6.64
N PRO A 29 -21.25 -1.78 -7.26
CA PRO A 29 -20.25 -0.77 -6.95
C PRO A 29 -20.84 0.64 -7.16
N ASP A 30 -20.75 1.47 -6.14
CA ASP A 30 -21.12 2.88 -6.19
C ASP A 30 -19.85 3.71 -6.46
N ALA A 31 -19.74 4.21 -7.68
CA ALA A 31 -18.58 5.00 -8.11
C ALA A 31 -18.46 6.31 -7.34
N ASP A 32 -19.58 6.98 -7.09
CA ASP A 32 -19.62 8.26 -6.35
C ASP A 32 -19.22 8.06 -4.88
N LEU A 33 -19.65 6.95 -4.28
CA LEU A 33 -19.26 6.60 -2.92
C LEU A 33 -17.78 6.23 -2.86
N ASN A 34 -17.27 5.46 -3.85
CA ASN A 34 -15.86 5.14 -3.97
C ASN A 34 -15.00 6.40 -4.02
N GLU A 35 -15.36 7.34 -4.88
CA GLU A 35 -14.64 8.61 -5.04
C GLU A 35 -14.64 9.43 -3.75
N LYS A 36 -15.80 9.55 -3.08
CA LYS A 36 -15.91 10.26 -1.80
C LYS A 36 -15.07 9.60 -0.70
N VAL A 37 -15.10 8.28 -0.59
CA VAL A 37 -14.32 7.55 0.42
C VAL A 37 -12.82 7.66 0.12
N PHE A 38 -12.42 7.61 -1.16
CA PHE A 38 -11.04 7.83 -1.55
C PHE A 38 -10.58 9.26 -1.26
N ALA A 39 -11.37 10.26 -1.60
CA ALA A 39 -11.06 11.65 -1.26
C ALA A 39 -10.92 11.88 0.25
N ASN A 40 -11.74 11.22 1.06
CA ASN A 40 -11.59 11.25 2.52
C ASN A 40 -10.29 10.59 2.99
N LEU A 41 -9.87 9.50 2.34
CA LEU A 41 -8.60 8.85 2.65
C LEU A 41 -7.42 9.79 2.38
N ILE A 42 -7.38 10.43 1.21
CA ILE A 42 -6.33 11.38 0.86
C ILE A 42 -6.31 12.56 1.84
N LYS A 43 -7.47 13.13 2.11
CA LYS A 43 -7.60 14.24 3.08
C LYS A 43 -7.09 13.86 4.47
N ASP A 44 -7.36 12.65 4.95
CA ASP A 44 -6.86 12.19 6.26
C ASP A 44 -5.33 12.02 6.24
N VAL A 45 -4.77 11.45 5.17
CA VAL A 45 -3.32 11.33 5.01
C VAL A 45 -2.64 12.71 5.02
N GLU A 46 -3.16 13.66 4.26
CA GLU A 46 -2.65 15.04 4.21
C GLU A 46 -2.76 15.76 5.55
N ALA A 47 -3.89 15.60 6.24
CA ALA A 47 -4.14 16.19 7.56
C ALA A 47 -3.14 15.67 8.62
N HIS A 48 -2.61 14.47 8.43
CA HIS A 48 -1.57 13.89 9.28
C HIS A 48 -0.15 14.16 8.75
N GLY A 49 0.03 15.13 7.83
CA GLY A 49 1.32 15.50 7.27
C GLY A 49 1.96 14.40 6.43
N ASN A 50 1.16 13.69 5.65
CA ASN A 50 1.54 12.51 4.85
C ASN A 50 2.17 11.40 5.70
N ARG A 51 1.60 11.12 6.87
CA ARG A 51 2.06 10.07 7.79
C ARG A 51 1.04 8.96 7.91
N LEU A 52 1.55 7.78 8.23
CA LEU A 52 0.73 6.63 8.55
C LEU A 52 -0.02 6.82 9.88
N THR A 53 -1.27 6.38 9.91
CA THR A 53 -2.02 6.18 11.16
C THR A 53 -2.46 4.72 11.31
N THR A 54 -2.02 3.87 10.39
CA THR A 54 -2.32 2.44 10.41
C THR A 54 -1.24 1.66 11.15
N GLY A 55 -1.65 0.57 11.80
CA GLY A 55 -0.76 -0.48 12.26
C GLY A 55 -0.56 -1.56 11.19
N ASP A 56 -0.01 -2.68 11.59
CA ASP A 56 0.36 -3.83 10.76
C ASP A 56 -0.78 -4.35 9.87
N VAL A 57 -1.99 -4.50 10.41
CA VAL A 57 -3.15 -4.99 9.63
C VAL A 57 -3.60 -3.97 8.58
N GLY A 58 -3.72 -2.70 8.95
CA GLY A 58 -4.24 -1.64 8.07
C GLY A 58 -3.26 -1.21 6.98
N ASN A 59 -1.97 -1.37 7.22
CA ASN A 59 -0.91 -0.88 6.35
C ASN A 59 -0.99 -1.45 4.92
N ARG A 60 -1.19 -2.76 4.78
CA ARG A 60 -1.33 -3.40 3.47
C ARG A 60 -2.48 -2.82 2.66
N TYR A 61 -3.63 -2.68 3.27
CA TYR A 61 -4.83 -2.19 2.58
C TYR A 61 -4.68 -0.72 2.17
N LEU A 62 -4.00 0.07 3.00
CA LEU A 62 -3.67 1.45 2.67
C LEU A 62 -2.75 1.53 1.45
N ILE A 63 -1.61 0.81 1.48
CA ILE A 63 -0.65 0.78 0.37
C ILE A 63 -1.33 0.35 -0.93
N GLN A 64 -2.07 -0.77 -0.89
CA GLN A 64 -2.71 -1.31 -2.08
C GLN A 64 -3.82 -0.39 -2.63
N THR A 65 -4.58 0.25 -1.74
CA THR A 65 -5.61 1.22 -2.15
C THR A 65 -4.98 2.43 -2.83
N LEU A 66 -3.95 3.01 -2.24
CA LEU A 66 -3.23 4.14 -2.83
C LEU A 66 -2.59 3.75 -4.17
N ALA A 67 -1.90 2.61 -4.23
CA ALA A 67 -1.25 2.14 -5.45
C ALA A 67 -2.23 1.88 -6.60
N ARG A 68 -3.39 1.28 -6.32
CA ARG A 68 -4.45 1.04 -7.33
C ARG A 68 -5.04 2.34 -7.88
N ASN A 69 -4.99 3.42 -7.12
CA ASN A 69 -5.47 4.74 -7.52
C ASN A 69 -4.34 5.66 -8.04
N GLY A 70 -3.12 5.14 -8.23
CA GLY A 70 -2.01 5.88 -8.84
C GLY A 70 -1.25 6.79 -7.87
N GLU A 71 -1.52 6.74 -6.57
CA GLU A 71 -0.92 7.62 -5.56
C GLU A 71 0.49 7.16 -5.13
N HIS A 72 1.33 6.84 -6.10
CA HIS A 72 2.68 6.30 -5.84
C HIS A 72 3.61 7.32 -5.18
N GLU A 73 3.51 8.59 -5.58
CA GLU A 73 4.25 9.69 -4.94
C GLU A 73 3.86 9.87 -3.47
N LEU A 74 2.57 9.70 -3.16
CA LEU A 74 2.10 9.79 -1.80
C LEU A 74 2.63 8.63 -0.96
N ILE A 75 2.61 7.40 -1.49
CA ILE A 75 3.20 6.23 -0.84
C ILE A 75 4.67 6.49 -0.53
N TYR A 76 5.44 6.97 -1.51
CA TYR A 76 6.86 7.28 -1.32
C TYR A 76 7.07 8.29 -0.19
N LYS A 77 6.32 9.39 -0.19
CA LYS A 77 6.39 10.40 0.88
C LYS A 77 6.06 9.81 2.25
N MET A 78 4.99 9.01 2.33
CA MET A 78 4.54 8.40 3.59
C MET A 78 5.60 7.48 4.21
N PHE A 79 6.29 6.70 3.39
CA PHE A 79 7.23 5.69 3.89
C PHE A 79 8.67 6.19 4.04
N ASN A 80 9.01 7.29 3.39
CA ASN A 80 10.34 7.90 3.48
C ASN A 80 10.49 8.88 4.67
N HIS A 81 9.49 8.97 5.54
CA HIS A 81 9.57 9.79 6.73
C HIS A 81 10.56 9.23 7.76
N GLU A 82 11.45 10.11 8.24
CA GLU A 82 12.33 9.82 9.36
C GLU A 82 11.72 10.13 10.74
N GLU A 83 10.43 10.40 10.79
CA GLU A 83 9.63 10.58 12.00
C GLU A 83 8.55 9.50 12.08
N ALA A 84 8.22 9.08 13.31
CA ALA A 84 7.19 8.06 13.51
C ALA A 84 5.80 8.57 13.10
N PRO A 85 4.97 7.69 12.55
CA PRO A 85 5.25 6.32 12.10
C PRO A 85 5.83 6.26 10.69
N GLY A 86 6.71 5.30 10.40
CA GLY A 86 7.26 5.07 9.05
C GLY A 86 8.50 4.17 9.06
N TYR A 87 8.85 3.63 7.88
CA TYR A 87 10.04 2.78 7.73
C TYR A 87 11.33 3.58 7.88
N GLY A 88 11.38 4.81 7.37
CA GLY A 88 12.52 5.69 7.57
C GLY A 88 12.82 5.92 9.05
N PHE A 89 11.79 6.01 9.87
CA PHE A 89 11.95 6.12 11.31
C PHE A 89 12.56 4.85 11.93
N GLN A 90 12.12 3.66 11.52
CA GLN A 90 12.71 2.41 11.99
C GLN A 90 14.19 2.34 11.64
N LEU A 91 14.57 2.69 10.41
CA LEU A 91 15.97 2.74 9.96
C LEU A 91 16.81 3.75 10.74
N LYS A 92 16.28 4.94 10.97
CA LYS A 92 16.95 6.02 11.73
C LYS A 92 17.33 5.58 13.14
N PHE A 93 16.51 4.76 13.77
CA PHE A 93 16.78 4.22 15.12
C PHE A 93 17.41 2.83 15.11
N GLY A 94 18.04 2.46 13.99
CA GLY A 94 18.92 1.30 13.89
C GLY A 94 18.22 -0.04 13.75
N ALA A 95 16.96 -0.06 13.32
CA ALA A 95 16.30 -1.32 13.01
C ALA A 95 16.97 -2.01 11.82
N THR A 96 17.34 -3.27 11.99
CA THR A 96 17.91 -4.14 10.95
C THR A 96 16.92 -5.20 10.49
N THR A 97 15.74 -5.22 11.08
CA THR A 97 14.62 -6.10 10.78
C THR A 97 13.33 -5.30 10.87
N LEU A 98 12.23 -5.88 10.40
CA LEU A 98 10.91 -5.28 10.55
C LEU A 98 10.44 -5.40 12.01
N THR A 99 10.13 -4.28 12.64
CA THR A 99 9.64 -4.23 14.02
C THR A 99 8.11 -4.11 14.04
N GLU A 100 7.47 -4.70 15.03
CA GLU A 100 6.01 -4.65 15.21
C GLU A 100 5.52 -3.21 15.43
N GLN A 101 6.26 -2.46 16.25
CA GLN A 101 5.96 -1.06 16.49
C GLN A 101 6.73 -0.19 15.50
N TRP A 102 6.12 0.90 15.05
CA TRP A 102 6.82 1.88 14.23
C TRP A 102 8.02 2.51 14.94
N ASP A 103 7.97 2.61 16.27
CA ASP A 103 9.14 2.99 17.07
C ASP A 103 9.88 1.72 17.52
N PRO A 104 11.06 1.42 16.94
CA PRO A 104 11.80 0.20 17.24
C PRO A 104 12.36 0.15 18.67
N ARG A 105 12.32 1.26 19.38
CA ARG A 105 12.74 1.34 20.80
C ARG A 105 11.65 0.85 21.76
N GLN A 106 10.41 0.72 21.30
CA GLN A 106 9.32 0.17 22.07
C GLN A 106 9.40 -1.35 22.01
N GLY A 107 9.70 -1.99 23.12
CA GLY A 107 10.04 -3.40 23.24
C GLY A 107 8.94 -4.41 22.85
N SER A 108 8.69 -4.56 21.57
CA SER A 108 7.83 -5.58 20.98
C SER A 108 8.63 -6.45 20.00
N SER A 109 7.97 -7.24 19.16
CA SER A 109 8.64 -8.13 18.21
C SER A 109 9.59 -7.35 17.26
N TRP A 110 10.80 -7.86 17.10
CA TRP A 110 11.81 -7.35 16.16
C TRP A 110 11.89 -8.21 14.90
N ASN A 111 10.98 -9.13 14.70
CA ASN A 111 10.83 -9.96 13.53
C ASN A 111 9.36 -10.04 13.15
N HIS A 112 8.79 -8.89 12.76
CA HIS A 112 7.36 -8.76 12.48
C HIS A 112 7.12 -8.64 10.98
N PHE A 113 7.07 -9.78 10.30
CA PHE A 113 6.99 -9.86 8.83
C PHE A 113 5.73 -9.17 8.24
N MET A 114 4.66 -8.98 9.01
CA MET A 114 3.48 -8.24 8.55
C MET A 114 3.79 -6.79 8.16
N MET A 115 4.89 -6.23 8.64
CA MET A 115 5.36 -4.92 8.20
C MET A 115 6.10 -4.94 6.86
N GLY A 116 6.38 -6.12 6.29
CA GLY A 116 7.02 -6.30 4.98
C GLY A 116 6.11 -6.04 3.77
N GLN A 117 4.89 -5.59 3.98
CA GLN A 117 3.89 -5.38 2.92
C GLN A 117 4.30 -4.33 1.87
N ILE A 118 5.25 -3.46 2.20
CA ILE A 118 5.81 -2.48 1.25
C ILE A 118 6.55 -3.16 0.10
N ASP A 119 7.10 -4.36 0.29
CA ASP A 119 7.80 -5.11 -0.76
C ASP A 119 6.86 -5.43 -1.93
N GLU A 120 5.57 -5.68 -1.66
CA GLU A 120 4.58 -5.86 -2.71
C GLU A 120 4.48 -4.60 -3.61
N TRP A 121 4.54 -3.41 -3.03
CA TRP A 121 4.55 -2.17 -3.78
C TRP A 121 5.87 -1.95 -4.52
N PHE A 122 7.01 -2.29 -3.94
CA PHE A 122 8.30 -2.19 -4.61
C PHE A 122 8.32 -3.01 -5.89
N PHE A 123 7.87 -4.26 -5.84
CA PHE A 123 7.87 -5.12 -7.03
C PHE A 123 6.73 -4.80 -8.00
N ASN A 124 5.51 -4.69 -7.52
CA ASN A 124 4.33 -4.56 -8.38
C ASN A 124 4.16 -3.16 -8.99
N SER A 125 4.67 -2.13 -8.33
CA SER A 125 4.48 -0.74 -8.74
C SER A 125 5.79 -0.04 -9.05
N LEU A 126 6.69 0.10 -8.08
CA LEU A 126 7.92 0.87 -8.27
C LEU A 126 8.78 0.26 -9.39
N VAL A 127 9.07 -1.04 -9.31
CA VAL A 127 9.71 -1.82 -10.38
C VAL A 127 8.74 -2.13 -11.51
N GLY A 128 7.48 -2.33 -11.15
CA GLY A 128 6.38 -2.58 -12.07
C GLY A 128 6.32 -3.99 -12.63
N ILE A 129 7.01 -4.97 -12.03
CA ILE A 129 6.96 -6.38 -12.44
C ILE A 129 5.80 -7.07 -11.74
N ARG A 130 4.76 -7.43 -12.47
CA ARG A 130 3.60 -8.14 -11.93
C ARG A 130 3.03 -9.15 -12.91
N PRO A 131 2.36 -10.22 -12.42
CA PRO A 131 1.70 -11.16 -13.32
C PRO A 131 0.57 -10.47 -14.09
N SER A 132 0.33 -10.92 -15.31
CA SER A 132 -0.85 -10.50 -16.06
C SER A 132 -2.13 -10.95 -15.35
N THR A 133 -3.19 -10.16 -15.48
CA THR A 133 -4.50 -10.44 -14.87
C THR A 133 -5.21 -11.67 -15.45
N THR A 134 -4.65 -12.33 -16.45
CA THR A 134 -5.19 -13.57 -16.99
C THR A 134 -4.92 -14.73 -16.02
N PRO A 135 -5.94 -15.34 -15.40
CA PRO A 135 -5.80 -16.11 -14.15
C PRO A 135 -5.01 -17.42 -14.24
N LYS A 136 -4.55 -17.84 -15.40
CA LYS A 136 -4.02 -19.20 -15.56
C LYS A 136 -2.50 -19.31 -15.72
N GLN A 137 -1.77 -18.21 -15.70
CA GLN A 137 -0.44 -18.28 -16.29
C GLN A 137 0.69 -17.74 -15.42
N GLY A 138 0.40 -17.27 -14.20
CA GLY A 138 1.44 -16.70 -13.37
C GLY A 138 2.31 -15.74 -14.19
N TYR A 139 3.62 -15.89 -14.09
CA TYR A 139 4.58 -15.09 -14.86
C TYR A 139 4.89 -15.61 -16.28
N GLN A 140 4.07 -16.53 -16.86
CA GLN A 140 4.13 -16.79 -18.31
C GLN A 140 3.79 -15.56 -19.14
N LYS A 141 2.88 -14.75 -18.60
CA LYS A 141 2.60 -13.39 -19.10
C LYS A 141 2.74 -12.43 -17.92
N PHE A 142 3.52 -11.42 -18.09
CA PHE A 142 3.76 -10.42 -17.08
C PHE A 142 3.69 -9.02 -17.68
N ILE A 143 3.56 -8.04 -16.81
CA ILE A 143 3.54 -6.62 -17.13
C ILE A 143 4.81 -6.03 -16.55
N ILE A 144 5.48 -5.18 -17.32
CA ILE A 144 6.53 -4.28 -16.84
C ILE A 144 6.01 -2.86 -17.02
N ALA A 145 5.66 -2.22 -15.92
CA ALA A 145 5.11 -0.86 -15.90
C ALA A 145 5.62 -0.12 -14.65
N PRO A 146 6.90 0.30 -14.65
CA PRO A 146 7.48 0.99 -13.52
C PRO A 146 6.79 2.33 -13.24
N GLN A 147 6.69 2.66 -11.95
CA GLN A 147 6.15 3.93 -11.46
C GLN A 147 7.27 4.67 -10.71
N PRO A 148 8.13 5.41 -11.43
CA PRO A 148 9.21 6.16 -10.79
C PRO A 148 8.61 7.26 -9.91
N VAL A 149 9.20 7.45 -8.73
CA VAL A 149 8.72 8.39 -7.70
C VAL A 149 9.87 9.18 -7.09
N GLY A 150 9.55 10.35 -6.57
CA GLY A 150 10.45 11.18 -5.83
C GLY A 150 11.73 11.54 -6.59
N ASP A 151 12.85 11.43 -5.90
CA ASP A 151 14.18 11.76 -6.42
C ASP A 151 14.99 10.52 -6.85
N LEU A 152 14.35 9.36 -6.97
CA LEU A 152 15.00 8.13 -7.39
C LEU A 152 15.60 8.26 -8.78
N LYS A 153 16.90 7.99 -8.88
CA LYS A 153 17.65 8.08 -10.15
C LYS A 153 17.46 6.84 -11.03
N TYR A 154 17.27 5.70 -10.41
CA TYR A 154 17.05 4.42 -11.06
C TYR A 154 16.39 3.44 -10.10
N VAL A 155 15.77 2.44 -10.67
CA VAL A 155 15.29 1.25 -9.98
C VAL A 155 15.88 0.04 -10.70
N LYS A 156 16.41 -0.91 -9.95
CA LYS A 156 16.97 -2.16 -10.48
C LYS A 156 16.42 -3.33 -9.67
N ALA A 157 15.85 -4.29 -10.35
CA ALA A 157 15.37 -5.53 -9.74
C ALA A 157 15.50 -6.69 -10.70
N SER A 158 15.44 -7.90 -10.16
CA SER A 158 15.23 -9.13 -10.88
C SER A 158 14.22 -9.98 -10.13
N TYR A 159 13.45 -10.77 -10.86
CA TYR A 159 12.44 -11.63 -10.27
C TYR A 159 12.55 -13.03 -10.88
N GLU A 160 12.84 -14.02 -10.03
CA GLU A 160 12.92 -15.42 -10.43
C GLU A 160 11.53 -16.00 -10.55
N THR A 161 11.21 -16.53 -11.72
CA THR A 161 9.94 -17.20 -11.98
C THR A 161 10.16 -18.65 -12.37
N LEU A 162 9.10 -19.44 -12.43
CA LEU A 162 9.14 -20.80 -12.98
C LEU A 162 9.52 -20.84 -14.48
N TYR A 163 9.52 -19.71 -15.15
CA TYR A 163 9.78 -19.58 -16.59
C TYR A 163 11.08 -18.85 -16.89
N GLY A 164 11.84 -18.53 -15.87
CA GLY A 164 13.12 -17.81 -15.96
C GLY A 164 13.11 -16.49 -15.20
N THR A 165 14.25 -15.83 -15.22
CA THR A 165 14.45 -14.52 -14.56
C THR A 165 13.89 -13.39 -15.43
N ILE A 166 13.15 -12.47 -14.80
CA ILE A 166 12.70 -11.21 -15.39
C ILE A 166 13.63 -10.11 -14.90
#